data_6682e121564059890f9470f360417bf5
#
_entry.id   6682e121564059890f9470f360417bf5
#
_cell.length_a   1.000
_cell.length_b   1.000
_cell.length_c   1.000
_cell.angle_alpha   90.00
_cell.angle_beta   90.00
_cell.angle_gamma   90.00
#
_symmetry.space_group_name_H-M   'P 1'
#
loop_
_entity.id
_entity.type
_entity.pdbx_description
1 polymer ?
#
loop_
_entity_poly.entity_id
_entity_poly.type
_entity_poly.pdbx_seq_one_letter_code
_entity_poly.pdbx_strand_id
1 'polypeptide(L)'
;VLRVVKKTNPSLAKKLGIATVILDALKGTILLLVGMFIFNLSEQTLWAMAVLSVLGHCYSIYLGLEGGKGVATGLGVYIVLIPISTLIGAIVWFICAKVLKISSLSSLLALIAVIISSIFINDGLNIGSNAPMYLIAFIIVYKHIPNIVRLLKGEEKKVI
;
A
#
# COMPACT_ATOMS: atom_id res chain seq x y z
N VAL A 1 4.92 -17.56 -9.29
CA VAL A 1 4.60 -18.59 -8.28
C VAL A 1 3.09 -18.65 -8.06
N LEU A 2 2.38 -17.60 -7.61
CA LEU A 2 0.94 -17.63 -7.30
C LEU A 2 0.05 -18.11 -8.47
N ARG A 3 0.37 -17.76 -9.73
CA ARG A 3 -0.41 -18.20 -10.90
C ARG A 3 -0.31 -19.72 -11.15
N VAL A 4 0.84 -20.32 -10.87
CA VAL A 4 1.05 -21.77 -11.00
C VAL A 4 0.32 -22.50 -9.87
N VAL A 5 0.53 -22.06 -8.62
CA VAL A 5 -0.12 -22.66 -7.44
C VAL A 5 -1.65 -22.55 -7.51
N LYS A 6 -2.20 -21.46 -8.09
CA LYS A 6 -3.66 -21.31 -8.26
C LYS A 6 -4.28 -22.37 -9.18
N LYS A 7 -3.51 -22.87 -10.15
CA LYS A 7 -3.99 -23.95 -11.06
C LYS A 7 -3.99 -25.30 -10.38
N THR A 8 -3.04 -25.56 -9.47
CA THR A 8 -2.87 -26.86 -8.81
C THR A 8 -3.59 -26.95 -7.46
N ASN A 9 -3.57 -25.86 -6.69
CA ASN A 9 -4.19 -25.82 -5.36
C ASN A 9 -4.75 -24.41 -5.05
N PRO A 10 -6.03 -24.13 -5.36
CA PRO A 10 -6.62 -22.81 -5.16
C PRO A 10 -6.64 -22.34 -3.70
N SER A 11 -6.82 -23.26 -2.74
CA SER A 11 -6.85 -22.90 -1.30
C SER A 11 -5.47 -22.47 -0.81
N LEU A 12 -4.42 -23.17 -1.23
CA LEU A 12 -3.03 -22.81 -0.92
C LEU A 12 -2.65 -21.46 -1.56
N ALA A 13 -3.06 -21.23 -2.81
CA ALA A 13 -2.83 -19.96 -3.49
C ALA A 13 -3.45 -18.78 -2.75
N LYS A 14 -4.68 -18.96 -2.20
CA LYS A 14 -5.34 -17.94 -1.39
C LYS A 14 -4.58 -17.65 -0.09
N LYS A 15 -4.15 -18.69 0.62
CA LYS A 15 -3.35 -18.56 1.85
C LYS A 15 -2.03 -17.84 1.59
N LEU A 16 -1.30 -18.25 0.54
CA LEU A 16 -0.04 -17.61 0.15
C LEU A 16 -0.24 -16.15 -0.26
N GLY A 17 -1.33 -15.83 -0.97
CA GLY A 17 -1.66 -14.46 -1.33
C GLY A 17 -1.90 -13.57 -0.11
N ILE A 18 -2.66 -14.06 0.87
CA ILE A 18 -2.91 -13.35 2.13
C ILE A 18 -1.60 -13.18 2.91
N ALA A 19 -0.80 -14.24 3.04
CA ALA A 19 0.49 -14.19 3.72
C ALA A 19 1.43 -13.15 3.08
N THR A 20 1.49 -13.09 1.75
CA THR A 20 2.30 -12.10 1.02
C THR A 20 1.85 -10.67 1.35
N VAL A 21 0.54 -10.40 1.34
CA VAL A 21 0.01 -9.07 1.69
C VAL A 21 0.35 -8.68 3.13
N ILE A 22 0.21 -9.62 4.08
CA ILE A 22 0.56 -9.39 5.48
C ILE A 22 2.07 -9.11 5.63
N LEU A 23 2.93 -9.93 5.04
CA LEU A 23 4.38 -9.73 5.08
C LEU A 23 4.81 -8.42 4.41
N ASP A 24 4.16 -8.04 3.31
CA ASP A 24 4.42 -6.78 2.63
C ASP A 24 3.99 -5.56 3.45
N ALA A 25 2.93 -5.66 4.23
CA ALA A 25 2.54 -4.62 5.18
C ALA A 25 3.50 -4.57 6.38
N LEU A 26 3.77 -5.74 6.99
CA LEU A 26 4.63 -5.84 8.18
C LEU A 26 6.04 -5.30 7.96
N LYS A 27 6.65 -5.50 6.79
CA LYS A 27 8.00 -4.98 6.54
C LYS A 27 8.07 -3.44 6.65
N GLY A 28 7.04 -2.72 6.19
CA GLY A 28 6.96 -1.27 6.37
C GLY A 28 6.67 -0.89 7.82
N THR A 29 5.69 -1.55 8.43
CA THR A 29 5.29 -1.31 9.83
C THR A 29 6.45 -1.55 10.81
N ILE A 30 7.09 -2.72 10.75
CA ILE A 30 8.17 -3.09 11.68
C ILE A 30 9.36 -2.13 11.53
N LEU A 31 9.73 -1.79 10.30
CA LEU A 31 10.83 -0.85 10.06
C LEU A 31 10.60 0.49 10.75
N LEU A 32 9.38 1.04 10.65
CA LEU A 32 9.04 2.31 11.29
C LEU A 32 8.94 2.20 12.81
N LEU A 33 8.34 1.12 13.35
CA LEU A 33 8.27 0.90 14.79
C LEU A 33 9.65 0.76 15.42
N VAL A 34 10.57 0.06 14.78
CA VAL A 34 11.98 -0.04 15.19
C VAL A 34 12.63 1.34 15.17
N GLY A 35 12.46 2.11 14.08
CA GLY A 35 12.96 3.48 13.99
C GLY A 35 12.41 4.39 15.11
N MET A 36 11.12 4.28 15.39
CA MET A 36 10.42 5.11 16.38
C MET A 36 10.80 4.75 17.83
N PHE A 37 10.70 3.46 18.19
CA PHE A 37 10.81 3.05 19.60
C PHE A 37 12.20 2.59 20.03
N ILE A 38 13.04 2.11 19.11
CA ILE A 38 14.39 1.64 19.45
C ILE A 38 15.42 2.75 19.18
N PHE A 39 15.32 3.42 18.04
CA PHE A 39 16.28 4.44 17.63
C PHE A 39 15.84 5.87 17.93
N ASN A 40 14.60 6.10 18.39
CA ASN A 40 14.04 7.42 18.66
C ASN A 40 14.28 8.41 17.50
N LEU A 41 14.07 7.94 16.26
CA LEU A 41 14.30 8.75 15.08
C LEU A 41 13.29 9.88 14.95
N SER A 42 13.71 10.99 14.34
CA SER A 42 12.83 12.13 14.09
C SER A 42 11.69 11.76 13.12
N GLU A 43 10.58 12.49 13.21
CA GLU A 43 9.41 12.30 12.33
C GLU A 43 9.79 12.42 10.85
N GLN A 44 10.67 13.36 10.50
CA GLN A 44 11.18 13.54 9.15
C GLN A 44 11.90 12.28 8.65
N THR A 45 12.71 11.68 9.52
CA THR A 45 13.42 10.43 9.21
C THR A 45 12.46 9.27 9.03
N LEU A 46 11.43 9.16 9.88
CA LEU A 46 10.40 8.12 9.75
C LEU A 46 9.64 8.24 8.44
N TRP A 47 9.28 9.44 8.00
CA TRP A 47 8.65 9.67 6.70
C TRP A 47 9.59 9.33 5.54
N ALA A 48 10.87 9.67 5.63
CA ALA A 48 11.87 9.26 4.62
C ALA A 48 12.00 7.74 4.53
N MET A 49 12.05 7.05 5.68
CA MET A 49 12.06 5.58 5.75
C MET A 49 10.79 4.97 5.13
N ALA A 50 9.62 5.58 5.37
CA ALA A 50 8.36 5.16 4.77
C ALA A 50 8.40 5.21 3.24
N VAL A 51 8.84 6.34 2.67
CA VAL A 51 9.03 6.51 1.22
C VAL A 51 9.97 5.46 0.66
N LEU A 52 11.15 5.30 1.27
CA LEU A 52 12.16 4.32 0.83
C LEU A 52 11.67 2.88 0.95
N SER A 53 10.88 2.56 1.98
CA SER A 53 10.28 1.22 2.15
C SER A 53 9.31 0.87 1.02
N VAL A 54 8.44 1.82 0.64
CA VAL A 54 7.51 1.65 -0.48
C VAL A 54 8.26 1.58 -1.81
N LEU A 55 9.26 2.44 -2.01
CA LEU A 55 10.07 2.48 -3.21
C LEU A 55 10.86 1.18 -3.40
N GLY A 56 11.51 0.68 -2.35
CA GLY A 56 12.24 -0.59 -2.34
C GLY A 56 11.34 -1.81 -2.59
N HIS A 57 10.06 -1.77 -2.13
CA HIS A 57 9.08 -2.80 -2.49
C HIS A 57 8.70 -2.72 -3.98
N CYS A 58 8.54 -1.52 -4.52
CA CYS A 58 8.12 -1.32 -5.92
C CYS A 58 9.24 -1.55 -6.92
N TYR A 59 10.51 -1.37 -6.50
CA TYR A 59 11.71 -1.45 -7.34
C TYR A 59 12.78 -2.28 -6.63
N SER A 60 12.49 -3.57 -6.42
CA SER A 60 13.42 -4.47 -5.74
C SER A 60 14.66 -4.74 -6.58
N ILE A 61 15.84 -4.42 -6.04
CA ILE A 61 17.13 -4.72 -6.68
C ILE A 61 17.29 -6.23 -6.89
N TYR A 62 16.81 -7.04 -5.97
CA TYR A 62 16.86 -8.50 -6.05
C TYR A 62 16.00 -9.11 -7.18
N LEU A 63 15.05 -8.33 -7.70
CA LEU A 63 14.14 -8.75 -8.77
C LEU A 63 14.35 -7.92 -10.05
N GLY A 64 15.56 -7.41 -10.26
CA GLY A 64 15.88 -6.60 -11.44
C GLY A 64 15.05 -5.30 -11.54
N LEU A 65 14.80 -4.66 -10.41
CA LEU A 65 13.96 -3.45 -10.27
C LEU A 65 12.47 -3.69 -10.59
N GLU A 66 12.05 -4.92 -10.70
CA GLU A 66 10.65 -5.31 -10.75
C GLU A 66 10.13 -5.63 -9.34
N GLY A 67 8.95 -5.16 -9.01
CA GLY A 67 8.37 -5.38 -7.68
C GLY A 67 6.87 -5.24 -7.65
N GLY A 68 6.31 -5.13 -6.45
CA GLY A 68 4.89 -4.93 -6.23
C GLY A 68 4.40 -3.52 -6.57
N LYS A 69 3.14 -3.25 -6.22
CA LYS A 69 2.51 -1.94 -6.48
C LYS A 69 2.55 -0.99 -5.27
N GLY A 70 3.12 -1.42 -4.17
CA GLY A 70 3.28 -0.60 -2.98
C GLY A 70 2.06 -0.51 -2.05
N VAL A 71 0.90 -1.07 -2.41
CA VAL A 71 -0.34 -0.91 -1.63
C VAL A 71 -0.21 -1.48 -0.22
N ALA A 72 0.22 -2.73 -0.08
CA ALA A 72 0.34 -3.38 1.23
C ALA A 72 1.43 -2.72 2.09
N THR A 73 2.58 -2.40 1.49
CA THR A 73 3.67 -1.68 2.17
C THR A 73 3.25 -0.26 2.54
N GLY A 74 2.52 0.43 1.63
CA GLY A 74 1.93 1.74 1.90
C GLY A 74 0.94 1.70 3.06
N LEU A 75 0.06 0.69 3.11
CA LEU A 75 -0.82 0.45 4.26
C LEU A 75 0.00 0.28 5.55
N GLY A 76 1.08 -0.51 5.50
CA GLY A 76 1.93 -0.78 6.66
C GLY A 76 2.66 0.45 7.18
N VAL A 77 3.12 1.34 6.33
CA VAL A 77 3.75 2.59 6.78
C VAL A 77 2.73 3.62 7.23
N TYR A 78 1.60 3.72 6.54
CA TYR A 78 0.55 4.69 6.89
C TYR A 78 -0.17 4.34 8.20
N ILE A 79 -0.34 3.05 8.56
CA ILE A 79 -0.95 2.68 9.84
C ILE A 79 -0.12 3.15 11.05
N VAL A 80 1.19 3.33 10.86
CA VAL A 80 2.09 3.89 11.89
C VAL A 80 2.06 5.42 11.89
N LEU A 81 2.07 6.03 10.70
CA LEU A 81 2.27 7.48 10.55
C LEU A 81 0.96 8.28 10.58
N ILE A 82 -0.11 7.74 9.98
CA ILE A 82 -1.44 8.37 9.87
C ILE A 82 -2.54 7.33 10.13
N PRO A 83 -2.67 6.81 11.36
CA PRO A 83 -3.48 5.64 11.67
C PRO A 83 -4.99 5.83 11.38
N ILE A 84 -5.57 6.97 11.72
CA ILE A 84 -7.01 7.22 11.55
C ILE A 84 -7.36 7.27 10.07
N SER A 85 -6.61 8.04 9.29
CA SER A 85 -6.80 8.13 7.83
C SER A 85 -6.58 6.79 7.13
N THR A 86 -5.63 6.00 7.62
CA THR A 86 -5.37 4.64 7.10
C THR A 86 -6.55 3.71 7.40
N LEU A 87 -7.15 3.80 8.57
CA LEU A 87 -8.35 3.02 8.91
C LEU A 87 -9.53 3.38 8.00
N ILE A 88 -9.75 4.67 7.74
CA ILE A 88 -10.76 5.13 6.78
C ILE A 88 -10.51 4.54 5.39
N GLY A 89 -9.27 4.62 4.90
CA GLY A 89 -8.88 4.02 3.63
C GLY A 89 -9.10 2.50 3.58
N ALA A 90 -8.79 1.79 4.66
CA ALA A 90 -9.02 0.35 4.76
C ALA A 90 -10.52 -0.01 4.68
N ILE A 91 -11.38 0.76 5.36
CA ILE A 91 -12.85 0.61 5.28
C ILE A 91 -13.33 0.85 3.85
N VAL A 92 -12.88 1.94 3.20
CA VAL A 92 -13.22 2.24 1.80
C VAL A 92 -12.75 1.11 0.88
N TRP A 93 -11.51 0.61 1.07
CA TRP A 93 -11.00 -0.53 0.30
C TRP A 93 -11.91 -1.75 0.43
N PHE A 94 -12.30 -2.10 1.64
CA PHE A 94 -13.13 -3.28 1.93
C PHE A 94 -14.52 -3.16 1.28
N ILE A 95 -15.16 -2.00 1.40
CA ILE A 95 -16.48 -1.74 0.79
C ILE A 95 -16.37 -1.81 -0.74
N CYS A 96 -15.42 -1.07 -1.33
CA CYS A 96 -15.21 -1.04 -2.77
C CYS A 96 -14.83 -2.43 -3.32
N ALA A 97 -13.99 -3.19 -2.60
CA ALA A 97 -13.60 -4.53 -3.00
C ALA A 97 -14.80 -5.50 -3.05
N LYS A 98 -15.73 -5.40 -2.09
CA LYS A 98 -16.96 -6.20 -2.09
C LYS A 98 -17.93 -5.81 -3.19
N VAL A 99 -18.11 -4.52 -3.43
CA VAL A 99 -19.08 -3.99 -4.40
C VAL A 99 -18.56 -4.11 -5.83
N LEU A 100 -17.37 -3.59 -6.10
CA LEU A 100 -16.80 -3.50 -7.44
C LEU A 100 -16.12 -4.81 -7.88
N LYS A 101 -15.63 -5.61 -6.92
CA LYS A 101 -14.88 -6.85 -7.15
C LYS A 101 -13.59 -6.66 -7.96
N ILE A 102 -13.05 -5.45 -8.00
CA ILE A 102 -11.84 -5.07 -8.72
C ILE A 102 -10.83 -4.51 -7.70
N SER A 103 -9.80 -5.31 -7.38
CA SER A 103 -8.83 -4.97 -6.34
C SER A 103 -8.02 -3.70 -6.65
N SER A 104 -7.60 -3.50 -7.90
CA SER A 104 -6.82 -2.32 -8.31
C SER A 104 -7.62 -1.01 -8.15
N LEU A 105 -8.88 -1.00 -8.57
CA LEU A 105 -9.76 0.16 -8.41
C LEU A 105 -10.03 0.45 -6.95
N SER A 106 -10.31 -0.60 -6.16
CA SER A 106 -10.52 -0.46 -4.71
C SER A 106 -9.31 0.13 -4.00
N SER A 107 -8.09 -0.27 -4.40
CA SER A 107 -6.84 0.27 -3.84
C SER A 107 -6.63 1.75 -4.19
N LEU A 108 -6.96 2.16 -5.41
CA LEU A 108 -6.85 3.56 -5.82
C LEU A 108 -7.88 4.44 -5.09
N LEU A 109 -9.12 3.97 -4.94
CA LEU A 109 -10.17 4.68 -4.18
C LEU A 109 -9.81 4.79 -2.69
N ALA A 110 -9.28 3.74 -2.11
CA ALA A 110 -8.77 3.74 -0.74
C ALA A 110 -7.63 4.75 -0.55
N LEU A 111 -6.68 4.80 -1.49
CA LEU A 111 -5.58 5.76 -1.45
C LEU A 111 -6.09 7.21 -1.48
N ILE A 112 -7.07 7.50 -2.33
CA ILE A 112 -7.73 8.81 -2.38
C ILE A 112 -8.39 9.13 -1.04
N ALA A 113 -9.09 8.16 -0.44
CA ALA A 113 -9.73 8.33 0.87
C ALA A 113 -8.71 8.60 1.98
N VAL A 114 -7.56 7.91 1.99
CA VAL A 114 -6.46 8.19 2.93
C VAL A 114 -5.97 9.63 2.78
N ILE A 115 -5.68 10.07 1.56
CA ILE A 115 -5.17 11.43 1.30
C ILE A 115 -6.18 12.48 1.75
N ILE A 116 -7.44 12.34 1.34
CA ILE A 116 -8.48 13.31 1.70
C ILE A 116 -8.67 13.36 3.22
N SER A 117 -8.83 12.20 3.87
CA SER A 117 -9.05 12.16 5.31
C SER A 117 -7.85 12.72 6.09
N SER A 118 -6.62 12.46 5.67
CA SER A 118 -5.43 12.97 6.37
C SER A 118 -5.33 14.51 6.33
N ILE A 119 -5.82 15.16 5.27
CA ILE A 119 -5.86 16.62 5.17
C ILE A 119 -6.84 17.22 6.19
N PHE A 120 -8.02 16.58 6.39
CA PHE A 120 -9.05 17.08 7.28
C PHE A 120 -8.82 16.69 8.75
N ILE A 121 -8.31 15.49 9.00
CA ILE A 121 -8.16 14.96 10.37
C ILE A 121 -6.83 15.40 10.98
N ASN A 122 -5.82 15.65 10.16
CA ASN A 122 -4.46 16.02 10.59
C ASN A 122 -3.90 15.05 11.65
N ASP A 123 -4.09 13.73 11.41
CA ASP A 123 -3.73 12.65 12.34
C ASP A 123 -2.27 12.19 12.23
N GLY A 124 -1.49 12.85 11.38
CA GLY A 124 -0.13 12.45 11.11
C GLY A 124 0.92 13.07 12.01
N LEU A 125 2.13 12.57 11.89
CA LEU A 125 3.32 13.15 12.45
C LEU A 125 3.54 14.53 11.82
N ASN A 126 3.70 15.56 12.67
CA ASN A 126 3.70 16.95 12.23
C ASN A 126 5.09 17.39 11.74
N ILE A 127 5.38 17.14 10.48
CA ILE A 127 6.65 17.54 9.84
C ILE A 127 6.54 18.85 9.03
N GLY A 128 5.40 19.54 9.14
CA GLY A 128 5.15 20.79 8.40
C GLY A 128 4.94 20.61 6.89
N SER A 129 4.87 19.37 6.39
CA SER A 129 4.68 19.08 4.97
C SER A 129 4.05 17.70 4.73
N ASN A 130 3.08 17.65 3.83
CA ASN A 130 2.48 16.39 3.37
C ASN A 130 3.21 15.78 2.15
N ALA A 131 4.34 16.35 1.74
CA ALA A 131 5.08 15.93 0.54
C ALA A 131 5.48 14.43 0.56
N PRO A 132 5.97 13.83 1.66
CA PRO A 132 6.29 12.40 1.67
C PRO A 132 5.07 11.51 1.46
N MET A 133 3.91 11.87 2.02
CA MET A 133 2.65 11.16 1.82
C MET A 133 2.24 11.19 0.34
N TYR A 134 2.30 12.36 -0.30
CA TYR A 134 2.00 12.50 -1.72
C TYR A 134 3.00 11.75 -2.61
N LEU A 135 4.27 11.68 -2.22
CA LEU A 135 5.28 10.92 -2.95
C LEU A 135 4.98 9.41 -2.92
N ILE A 136 4.61 8.87 -1.76
CA ILE A 136 4.16 7.47 -1.64
C ILE A 136 2.93 7.23 -2.52
N ALA A 137 1.95 8.14 -2.46
CA ALA A 137 0.75 8.04 -3.29
C ALA A 137 1.09 8.08 -4.79
N PHE A 138 1.98 8.95 -5.21
CA PHE A 138 2.45 9.03 -6.58
C PHE A 138 3.11 7.71 -7.03
N ILE A 139 4.00 7.12 -6.22
CA ILE A 139 4.64 5.83 -6.51
C ILE A 139 3.56 4.75 -6.71
N ILE A 140 2.58 4.67 -5.81
CA ILE A 140 1.50 3.69 -5.89
C ILE A 140 0.67 3.89 -7.16
N VAL A 141 0.26 5.12 -7.48
CA VAL A 141 -0.51 5.43 -8.69
C VAL A 141 0.30 5.10 -9.93
N TYR A 142 1.58 5.48 -9.98
CA TYR A 142 2.48 5.17 -11.09
C TYR A 142 2.55 3.66 -11.35
N LYS A 143 2.71 2.85 -10.31
CA LYS A 143 2.71 1.38 -10.41
C LYS A 143 1.34 0.79 -10.77
N HIS A 144 0.28 1.59 -10.69
CA HIS A 144 -1.06 1.20 -11.15
C HIS A 144 -1.40 1.62 -12.58
N ILE A 145 -0.51 2.35 -13.29
CA ILE A 145 -0.77 2.79 -14.67
C ILE A 145 -1.27 1.64 -15.57
N PRO A 146 -0.66 0.44 -15.58
CA PRO A 146 -1.16 -0.66 -16.39
C PRO A 146 -2.58 -1.13 -16.01
N ASN A 147 -2.96 -1.00 -14.73
CA ASN A 147 -4.32 -1.31 -14.27
C ASN A 147 -5.30 -0.22 -14.69
N ILE A 148 -4.91 1.06 -14.57
CA ILE A 148 -5.72 2.21 -15.00
C ILE A 148 -6.02 2.10 -16.49
N VAL A 149 -5.04 1.77 -17.33
CA VAL A 149 -5.24 1.57 -18.76
C VAL A 149 -6.26 0.43 -19.02
N ARG A 150 -6.14 -0.71 -18.32
CA ARG A 150 -7.11 -1.80 -18.45
C ARG A 150 -8.51 -1.43 -17.92
N LEU A 151 -8.58 -0.63 -16.85
CA LEU A 151 -9.86 -0.12 -16.33
C LEU A 151 -10.56 0.75 -17.36
N LEU A 152 -9.85 1.68 -18.02
CA LEU A 152 -10.40 2.54 -19.07
C LEU A 152 -10.87 1.77 -20.30
N LYS A 153 -10.22 0.61 -20.60
CA LYS A 153 -10.61 -0.28 -21.68
C LYS A 153 -11.69 -1.30 -21.29
N GLY A 154 -12.12 -1.34 -20.03
CA GLY A 154 -13.04 -2.37 -19.54
C GLY A 154 -12.44 -3.79 -19.43
N GLU A 155 -11.11 -3.92 -19.48
CA GLU A 155 -10.37 -5.19 -19.51
C GLU A 155 -9.85 -5.63 -18.13
N GLU A 156 -10.03 -4.83 -17.09
CA GLU A 156 -9.50 -5.15 -15.76
C GLU A 156 -10.31 -6.30 -15.14
N LYS A 157 -9.59 -7.32 -14.68
CA LYS A 157 -10.20 -8.55 -14.18
C LYS A 157 -10.83 -8.37 -12.80
N LYS A 158 -12.04 -8.90 -12.62
CA LYS A 158 -12.61 -9.09 -11.28
C LYS A 158 -11.82 -10.17 -10.56
N VAL A 159 -11.39 -9.89 -9.34
CA VAL A 159 -10.48 -10.75 -8.56
C VAL A 159 -11.13 -11.26 -7.28
N ILE A 160 -12.24 -10.65 -6.86
CA ILE A 160 -12.95 -10.92 -5.59
C ILE A 160 -14.38 -11.35 -5.90
#